data_5d8ee8c8a5c3f80662caa8dfa65f1049
#
_entry.id   5d8ee8c8a5c3f80662caa8dfa65f1049
#
_cell.length_a   1.000
_cell.length_b   1.000
_cell.length_c   1.000
_cell.angle_alpha   90.00
_cell.angle_beta   90.00
_cell.angle_gamma   90.00
#
_symmetry.space_group_name_H-M   'P 1'
#
loop_
_entity.id
_entity.type
_entity.pdbx_description
1 polymer ?
#
loop_
_entity_poly.entity_id
_entity_poly.type
_entity_poly.pdbx_seq_one_letter_code
_entity_poly.pdbx_strand_id
1 'polypeptide(L)'
;MNDQQSYYETMYILRPDIAEDEVTNHIDKYNKLLEEFGGTILDSQMRGKRRLAYQIAKHREGIYVQLSHQGDGQHIFKIEKAMRLSEDVIRYMTVKQEGPLPTPRPSNKSTSQSESTDNPDTKVESKEKQPVVSSDGSTSAKDDYDAKESTES
;
A
#
# COMPACT_ATOMS: atom_id res chain seq x y z
N MET A 1 17.58 37.03 -6.66
CA MET A 1 17.41 36.65 -5.26
C MET A 1 16.86 35.23 -5.28
N ASN A 2 17.67 34.28 -4.85
CA ASN A 2 17.22 32.89 -4.77
C ASN A 2 16.29 32.79 -3.56
N ASP A 3 14.99 32.75 -3.80
CA ASP A 3 14.01 32.29 -2.83
C ASP A 3 14.20 30.80 -2.63
N GLN A 4 15.22 30.41 -1.87
CA GLN A 4 15.30 29.05 -1.36
C GLN A 4 14.23 28.91 -0.26
N GLN A 5 13.03 28.59 -0.68
CA GLN A 5 11.97 28.27 0.26
C GLN A 5 12.30 26.90 0.88
N SER A 6 12.40 26.87 2.21
CA SER A 6 12.53 25.61 2.92
C SER A 6 11.12 25.01 3.17
N TYR A 7 11.03 23.71 3.02
CA TYR A 7 9.83 22.95 3.35
C TYR A 7 10.23 21.67 4.07
N TYR A 8 9.26 20.94 4.56
CA TYR A 8 9.47 19.70 5.30
C TYR A 8 8.77 18.56 4.57
N GLU A 9 9.41 17.41 4.56
CA GLU A 9 8.82 16.16 4.13
C GLU A 9 8.72 15.22 5.33
N THR A 10 7.49 14.87 5.70
CA THR A 10 7.22 13.88 6.73
C THR A 10 6.77 12.59 6.05
N MET A 11 7.56 11.54 6.22
CA MET A 11 7.18 10.21 5.80
C MET A 11 6.81 9.39 7.02
N TYR A 12 5.66 8.74 6.98
CA TYR A 12 5.26 7.81 8.03
C TYR A 12 4.76 6.50 7.43
N ILE A 13 4.85 5.47 8.24
CA ILE A 13 4.48 4.10 7.87
C ILE A 13 3.36 3.67 8.79
N LEU A 14 2.24 3.31 8.20
CA LEU A 14 1.12 2.70 8.90
C LEU A 14 1.26 1.18 8.89
N ARG A 15 0.69 0.52 9.91
CA ARG A 15 0.61 -0.94 9.94
C ARG A 15 -0.15 -1.47 8.71
N PRO A 16 0.17 -2.70 8.24
CA PRO A 16 -0.31 -3.19 6.93
C PRO A 16 -1.75 -3.71 6.93
N ASP A 17 -2.37 -3.84 8.09
CA ASP A 17 -3.67 -4.46 8.33
C ASP A 17 -4.84 -3.47 8.37
N ILE A 18 -4.58 -2.17 8.25
CA ILE A 18 -5.64 -1.15 8.18
C ILE A 18 -6.23 -1.04 6.77
N ALA A 19 -7.52 -0.70 6.72
CA ALA A 19 -8.25 -0.50 5.47
C ALA A 19 -7.81 0.79 4.75
N GLU A 20 -7.98 0.83 3.44
CA GLU A 20 -7.58 1.99 2.61
C GLU A 20 -8.33 3.28 3.01
N ASP A 21 -9.59 3.16 3.40
CA ASP A 21 -10.40 4.27 3.92
C ASP A 21 -9.82 4.84 5.21
N GLU A 22 -9.30 3.98 6.08
CA GLU A 22 -8.64 4.40 7.32
C GLU A 22 -7.32 5.10 7.04
N VAL A 23 -6.58 4.69 6.00
CA VAL A 23 -5.37 5.40 5.55
C VAL A 23 -5.72 6.83 5.13
N THR A 24 -6.82 7.00 4.39
CA THR A 24 -7.30 8.33 3.99
C THR A 24 -7.67 9.18 5.22
N ASN A 25 -8.35 8.60 6.18
CA ASN A 25 -8.67 9.28 7.44
C ASN A 25 -7.42 9.71 8.21
N HIS A 26 -6.36 8.90 8.20
CA HIS A 26 -5.06 9.26 8.79
C HIS A 26 -4.43 10.46 8.07
N ILE A 27 -4.46 10.48 6.74
CA ILE A 27 -3.94 11.60 5.95
C ILE A 27 -4.70 12.88 6.29
N ASP A 28 -6.02 12.84 6.30
CA ASP A 28 -6.87 14.00 6.60
C ASP A 28 -6.67 14.49 8.04
N LYS A 29 -6.53 13.57 8.99
CA LYS A 29 -6.23 13.88 10.39
C LYS A 29 -4.92 14.66 10.53
N TYR A 30 -3.86 14.18 9.90
CA TYR A 30 -2.56 14.83 10.00
C TYR A 30 -2.48 16.13 9.19
N ASN A 31 -3.17 16.22 8.07
CA ASN A 31 -3.30 17.46 7.31
C ASN A 31 -3.99 18.54 8.15
N LYS A 32 -5.14 18.24 8.75
CA LYS A 32 -5.85 19.17 9.65
C LYS A 32 -4.98 19.58 10.83
N LEU A 33 -4.27 18.64 11.42
CA LEU A 33 -3.38 18.94 12.53
C LEU A 33 -2.24 19.89 12.11
N LEU A 34 -1.66 19.69 10.93
CA LEU A 34 -0.63 20.58 10.39
C LEU A 34 -1.16 21.99 10.21
N GLU A 35 -2.34 22.15 9.60
CA GLU A 35 -3.00 23.46 9.39
C GLU A 35 -3.34 24.14 10.72
N GLU A 36 -3.85 23.40 11.70
CA GLU A 36 -4.19 23.90 13.05
C GLU A 36 -2.97 24.50 13.75
N PHE A 37 -1.78 23.93 13.54
CA PHE A 37 -0.54 24.40 14.12
C PHE A 37 0.29 25.33 13.22
N GLY A 38 -0.35 25.94 12.21
CA GLY A 38 0.26 26.94 11.36
C GLY A 38 1.15 26.40 10.23
N GLY A 39 1.04 25.10 9.92
CA GLY A 39 1.64 24.51 8.74
C GLY A 39 0.76 24.68 7.51
N THR A 40 1.38 24.75 6.33
CA THR A 40 0.70 24.76 5.04
C THR A 40 1.00 23.45 4.34
N ILE A 41 -0.03 22.73 3.91
CA ILE A 41 0.13 21.48 3.15
C ILE A 41 0.48 21.81 1.71
N LEU A 42 1.56 21.22 1.22
CA LEU A 42 2.00 21.34 -0.17
C LEU A 42 1.57 20.12 -0.99
N ASP A 43 1.72 18.93 -0.43
CA ASP A 43 1.35 17.68 -1.08
C ASP A 43 1.13 16.56 -0.06
N SER A 44 0.21 15.65 -0.34
CA SER A 44 -0.10 14.49 0.49
C SER A 44 -0.25 13.26 -0.39
N GLN A 45 0.62 12.28 -0.23
CA GLN A 45 0.64 11.12 -1.10
C GLN A 45 0.63 9.81 -0.31
N MET A 46 -0.30 8.94 -0.62
CA MET A 46 -0.22 7.53 -0.26
C MET A 46 0.72 6.83 -1.25
N ARG A 47 1.85 6.33 -0.76
CA ARG A 47 2.85 5.59 -1.54
C ARG A 47 2.55 4.10 -1.66
N GLY A 48 1.49 3.66 -0.98
CA GLY A 48 1.02 2.28 -0.98
C GLY A 48 1.77 1.35 -0.03
N LYS A 49 1.31 0.10 -0.01
CA LYS A 49 1.86 -0.98 0.80
C LYS A 49 3.19 -1.45 0.23
N ARG A 50 4.21 -1.55 1.08
CA ARG A 50 5.55 -2.00 0.69
C ARG A 50 6.16 -2.90 1.75
N ARG A 51 7.04 -3.79 1.31
CA ARG A 51 7.85 -4.60 2.20
C ARG A 51 8.92 -3.74 2.88
N LEU A 52 9.09 -3.92 4.18
CA LEU A 52 10.10 -3.24 4.98
C LEU A 52 11.46 -3.95 4.81
N ALA A 53 12.54 -3.19 4.88
CA ALA A 53 13.90 -3.75 4.84
C ALA A 53 14.19 -4.65 6.06
N TYR A 54 13.58 -4.33 7.19
CA TYR A 54 13.61 -5.10 8.43
C TYR A 54 12.26 -5.00 9.14
N GLN A 55 12.00 -5.90 10.06
CA GLN A 55 10.76 -5.95 10.81
C GLN A 55 10.64 -4.76 11.77
N ILE A 56 9.50 -4.06 11.72
CA ILE A 56 9.18 -2.95 12.63
C ILE A 56 7.87 -3.29 13.33
N ALA A 57 7.83 -3.20 14.67
CA ALA A 57 6.65 -3.52 15.47
C ALA A 57 5.98 -4.86 15.10
N LYS A 58 6.81 -5.90 14.81
CA LYS A 58 6.41 -7.24 14.34
C LYS A 58 5.82 -7.30 12.92
N HIS A 59 5.76 -6.18 12.19
CA HIS A 59 5.30 -6.13 10.80
C HIS A 59 6.48 -6.22 9.83
N ARG A 60 6.29 -6.95 8.72
CA ARG A 60 7.25 -7.07 7.61
C ARG A 60 6.90 -6.18 6.42
N GLU A 61 5.71 -5.61 6.45
CA GLU A 61 5.16 -4.69 5.47
C GLU A 61 4.57 -3.49 6.17
N GLY A 62 4.34 -2.41 5.44
CA GLY A 62 3.67 -1.22 5.92
C GLY A 62 3.17 -0.35 4.79
N ILE A 63 2.22 0.51 5.09
CA ILE A 63 1.66 1.46 4.14
C ILE A 63 2.40 2.78 4.31
N TYR A 64 3.09 3.21 3.25
CA TYR A 64 3.88 4.43 3.25
C TYR A 64 3.02 5.63 2.83
N VAL A 65 3.10 6.68 3.63
CA VAL A 65 2.47 7.97 3.34
C VAL A 65 3.52 9.06 3.44
N GLN A 66 3.50 10.00 2.49
CA GLN A 66 4.38 11.16 2.46
C GLN A 66 3.55 12.43 2.49
N LEU A 67 3.89 13.33 3.40
CA LEU A 67 3.33 14.67 3.52
C LEU A 67 4.44 15.67 3.24
N SER A 68 4.21 16.61 2.32
CA SER A 68 5.07 17.77 2.11
C SER A 68 4.36 19.01 2.64
N HIS A 69 5.02 19.73 3.53
CA HIS A 69 4.41 20.87 4.23
C HIS A 69 5.43 21.97 4.50
N GLN A 70 4.95 23.17 4.70
CA GLN A 70 5.74 24.35 5.00
C GLN A 70 5.25 25.01 6.30
N GLY A 71 6.14 25.70 6.99
CA GLY A 71 5.82 26.42 8.22
C GLY A 71 7.06 26.79 9.01
N ASP A 72 6.88 27.34 10.19
CA ASP A 72 7.93 27.82 11.09
C ASP A 72 8.72 26.70 11.82
N GLY A 73 8.32 25.45 11.63
CA GLY A 73 8.92 24.27 12.25
C GLY A 73 8.30 23.87 13.60
N GLN A 74 7.55 24.74 14.26
CA GLN A 74 6.92 24.39 15.55
C GLN A 74 5.80 23.35 15.40
N HIS A 75 5.11 23.36 14.26
CA HIS A 75 4.09 22.38 13.90
C HIS A 75 4.66 20.94 13.80
N ILE A 76 5.97 20.78 13.50
CA ILE A 76 6.63 19.47 13.39
C ILE A 76 6.55 18.71 14.71
N PHE A 77 6.89 19.36 15.80
CA PHE A 77 6.84 18.71 17.12
C PHE A 77 5.43 18.21 17.47
N LYS A 78 4.40 18.96 17.03
CA LYS A 78 3.01 18.60 17.31
C LYS A 78 2.57 17.38 16.50
N ILE A 79 2.90 17.36 15.20
CA ILE A 79 2.56 16.21 14.33
C ILE A 79 3.34 14.96 14.74
N GLU A 80 4.63 15.08 15.03
CA GLU A 80 5.44 13.96 15.47
C GLU A 80 4.96 13.38 16.81
N LYS A 81 4.52 14.24 17.72
CA LYS A 81 3.90 13.81 18.97
C LYS A 81 2.61 13.04 18.71
N ALA A 82 1.76 13.52 17.81
CA ALA A 82 0.52 12.83 17.44
C ALA A 82 0.79 11.49 16.77
N MET A 83 1.79 11.41 15.88
CA MET A 83 2.21 10.16 15.24
C MET A 83 2.76 9.15 16.25
N ARG A 84 3.54 9.62 17.22
CA ARG A 84 4.11 8.77 18.28
C ARG A 84 3.04 8.16 19.19
N LEU A 85 1.93 8.85 19.40
CA LEU A 85 0.82 8.40 20.22
C LEU A 85 -0.18 7.51 19.45
N SER A 86 -0.03 7.43 18.14
CA SER A 86 -0.91 6.60 17.30
C SER A 86 -0.39 5.16 17.29
N GLU A 87 -1.27 4.20 17.57
CA GLU A 87 -0.97 2.77 17.49
C GLU A 87 -0.83 2.27 16.05
N ASP A 88 -1.40 3.01 15.09
CA ASP A 88 -1.37 2.66 13.68
C ASP A 88 -0.08 3.08 12.99
N VAL A 89 0.62 4.09 13.53
CA VAL A 89 1.89 4.57 12.99
C VAL A 89 3.04 3.76 13.59
N ILE A 90 3.66 2.92 12.79
CA ILE A 90 4.79 2.08 13.24
C ILE A 90 6.14 2.77 13.13
N ARG A 91 6.25 3.78 12.26
CA ARG A 91 7.45 4.63 12.12
C ARG A 91 7.12 5.95 11.43
N TYR A 92 7.86 7.00 11.76
CA TYR A 92 7.80 8.29 11.07
C TYR A 92 9.18 8.94 11.02
N MET A 93 9.36 9.85 10.07
CA MET A 93 10.57 10.66 9.93
C MET A 93 10.22 11.96 9.22
N THR A 94 10.73 13.09 9.74
CA THR A 94 10.60 14.40 9.12
C THR A 94 11.97 14.91 8.70
N VAL A 95 12.08 15.39 7.47
CA VAL A 95 13.32 15.95 6.90
C VAL A 95 13.02 17.36 6.40
N LYS A 96 13.91 18.29 6.73
CA LYS A 96 13.88 19.63 6.15
C LYS A 96 14.50 19.58 4.75
N GLN A 97 13.80 20.12 3.78
CA GLN A 97 14.24 20.23 2.39
C GLN A 97 14.45 21.69 2.01
N GLU A 98 15.43 21.92 1.14
CA GLU A 98 15.73 23.23 0.56
C GLU A 98 15.65 23.11 -0.97
N GLY A 99 14.89 23.98 -1.60
CA GLY A 99 14.73 23.94 -3.05
C GLY A 99 13.33 24.30 -3.53
N PRO A 100 13.00 23.97 -4.78
CA PRO A 100 11.69 24.25 -5.33
C PRO A 100 10.61 23.47 -4.58
N LEU A 101 9.51 24.13 -4.29
CA LEU A 101 8.38 23.49 -3.62
C LEU A 101 7.81 22.35 -4.47
N PRO A 102 7.42 21.25 -3.84
CA PRO A 102 6.79 20.14 -4.54
C PRO A 102 5.47 20.60 -5.17
N THR A 103 5.27 20.28 -6.44
CA THR A 103 4.00 20.51 -7.12
C THR A 103 3.02 19.44 -6.71
N PRO A 104 1.79 19.79 -6.28
CA PRO A 104 0.76 18.80 -5.96
C PRO A 104 0.56 17.84 -7.14
N ARG A 105 0.74 16.57 -6.93
CA ARG A 105 0.46 15.56 -7.95
C ARG A 105 -1.02 15.19 -7.86
N PRO A 106 -1.71 15.02 -9.01
CA PRO A 106 -3.06 14.52 -8.97
C PRO A 106 -3.06 13.16 -8.25
N SER A 107 -3.87 13.06 -7.21
CA SER A 107 -4.09 11.77 -6.53
C SER A 107 -4.67 10.80 -7.55
N ASN A 108 -3.90 9.77 -7.93
CA ASN A 108 -4.46 8.64 -8.65
C ASN A 108 -5.46 7.94 -7.69
N LYS A 109 -6.72 8.32 -7.80
CA LYS A 109 -7.79 7.40 -7.43
C LYS A 109 -7.60 6.22 -8.37
N SER A 110 -7.21 5.09 -7.81
CA SER A 110 -7.09 3.83 -8.52
C SER A 110 -8.43 3.46 -9.13
N THR A 111 -8.62 3.90 -10.38
CA THR A 111 -9.61 3.29 -11.25
C THR A 111 -8.95 2.02 -11.77
N SER A 112 -9.36 0.90 -11.21
CA SER A 112 -9.12 -0.41 -11.79
C SER A 112 -9.83 -0.46 -13.14
N GLN A 113 -9.16 -0.01 -14.19
CA GLN A 113 -9.54 -0.35 -15.54
C GLN A 113 -8.67 -1.53 -15.98
N SER A 114 -9.32 -2.68 -16.04
CA SER A 114 -8.88 -3.81 -16.79
C SER A 114 -8.74 -3.40 -18.25
N GLU A 115 -7.53 -3.12 -18.70
CA GLU A 115 -7.23 -3.07 -20.14
C GLU A 115 -7.16 -4.49 -20.67
N SER A 116 -8.28 -4.91 -21.28
CA SER A 116 -8.30 -5.96 -22.27
C SER A 116 -7.62 -5.41 -23.52
N THR A 117 -6.40 -5.85 -23.77
CA THR A 117 -5.74 -5.65 -25.05
C THR A 117 -6.38 -6.56 -26.08
N ASP A 118 -7.29 -5.97 -26.83
CA ASP A 118 -7.70 -6.47 -28.13
C ASP A 118 -6.55 -6.28 -29.11
N ASN A 119 -6.06 -7.39 -29.65
CA ASN A 119 -5.11 -7.38 -30.75
C ASN A 119 -5.85 -7.94 -31.97
N PRO A 120 -6.11 -7.15 -33.00
CA PRO A 120 -6.68 -7.70 -34.25
C PRO A 120 -5.57 -8.08 -35.21
N ASP A 121 -5.84 -9.21 -35.92
CA ASP A 121 -5.32 -9.67 -37.18
C ASP A 121 -3.93 -10.30 -37.31
N THR A 122 -3.93 -11.60 -37.46
CA THR A 122 -3.36 -12.21 -38.69
C THR A 122 -4.01 -13.57 -38.98
N LYS A 123 -4.74 -13.57 -40.04
CA LYS A 123 -5.34 -14.69 -40.77
C LYS A 123 -4.26 -15.49 -41.49
N VAL A 124 -4.14 -16.79 -41.24
CA VAL A 124 -3.78 -17.77 -42.29
C VAL A 124 -4.37 -19.13 -41.94
N GLU A 125 -5.02 -19.63 -42.89
CA GLU A 125 -5.80 -20.79 -43.27
C GLU A 125 -5.02 -22.11 -43.23
N SER A 126 -5.74 -23.17 -42.92
CA SER A 126 -5.73 -24.48 -43.57
C SER A 126 -5.47 -25.72 -42.75
N LYS A 127 -6.52 -26.56 -42.77
CA LYS A 127 -6.63 -28.03 -42.93
C LYS A 127 -6.43 -28.92 -41.73
N GLU A 128 -7.56 -29.37 -41.21
CA GLU A 128 -8.20 -30.71 -41.45
C GLU A 128 -7.35 -31.95 -41.08
N LYS A 129 -7.75 -32.61 -40.02
CA LYS A 129 -8.20 -34.00 -39.95
C LYS A 129 -8.39 -34.50 -38.53
N GLN A 130 -9.63 -34.89 -38.23
CA GLN A 130 -9.99 -35.94 -37.25
C GLN A 130 -9.88 -37.31 -37.98
N PRO A 131 -10.16 -38.48 -37.36
CA PRO A 131 -10.40 -38.87 -35.96
C PRO A 131 -9.67 -40.20 -35.61
N VAL A 132 -10.02 -40.75 -34.47
CA VAL A 132 -10.36 -42.16 -34.05
C VAL A 132 -9.70 -42.55 -32.71
N VAL A 133 -10.51 -42.76 -31.76
CA VAL A 133 -11.18 -43.88 -31.09
C VAL A 133 -10.30 -44.81 -30.22
N SER A 134 -10.88 -45.10 -29.09
CA SER A 134 -10.82 -46.33 -28.25
C SER A 134 -9.78 -46.32 -27.16
N SER A 135 -10.14 -46.46 -25.96
CA SER A 135 -10.92 -47.37 -25.14
C SER A 135 -10.09 -47.93 -24.00
N ASP A 136 -10.75 -47.95 -22.88
CA ASP A 136 -10.73 -48.97 -21.83
C ASP A 136 -9.63 -49.10 -20.78
N GLY A 137 -10.16 -49.22 -19.56
CA GLY A 137 -9.67 -50.10 -18.54
C GLY A 137 -9.51 -49.44 -17.16
N SER A 138 -10.56 -49.27 -16.39
CA SER A 138 -11.03 -50.10 -15.26
C SER A 138 -9.94 -50.52 -14.24
N THR A 139 -10.12 -50.17 -13.00
CA THR A 139 -10.35 -50.93 -11.75
C THR A 139 -9.67 -50.19 -10.58
N SER A 140 -10.43 -49.68 -9.64
CA SER A 140 -10.84 -50.24 -8.35
C SER A 140 -9.69 -50.75 -7.44
N ALA A 141 -9.55 -50.09 -6.31
CA ALA A 141 -9.52 -50.72 -4.98
C ALA A 141 -9.50 -49.65 -3.90
N LYS A 142 -10.50 -49.71 -3.12
CA LYS A 142 -10.64 -49.40 -1.70
C LYS A 142 -9.52 -49.94 -0.87
N ASP A 143 -9.12 -49.26 0.17
CA ASP A 143 -9.08 -49.84 1.49
C ASP A 143 -9.18 -48.78 2.57
N ASP A 144 -10.22 -49.00 3.36
CA ASP A 144 -10.49 -48.52 4.69
C ASP A 144 -9.37 -48.90 5.65
N TYR A 145 -9.07 -48.03 6.61
CA TYR A 145 -8.75 -48.46 7.96
C TYR A 145 -9.22 -47.42 8.99
N ASP A 146 -10.17 -47.92 9.71
CA ASP A 146 -10.88 -47.51 10.88
C ASP A 146 -10.00 -47.46 12.16
N ALA A 147 -10.37 -46.48 13.00
CA ALA A 147 -10.54 -46.44 14.46
C ALA A 147 -9.43 -46.93 15.42
N LYS A 148 -9.20 -46.13 16.42
CA LYS A 148 -9.48 -46.29 17.88
C LYS A 148 -8.68 -45.24 18.66
N GLU A 149 -9.30 -44.29 19.33
CA GLU A 149 -9.87 -44.31 20.70
C GLU A 149 -8.97 -44.94 21.79
N SER A 150 -8.62 -44.11 22.75
CA SER A 150 -8.65 -44.28 24.23
C SER A 150 -7.85 -43.14 24.89
N THR A 151 -8.47 -42.23 25.58
CA THR A 151 -8.90 -42.16 27.00
C THR A 151 -7.75 -42.32 28.04
N GLU A 152 -7.84 -41.34 28.97
CA GLU A 152 -7.46 -41.35 30.41
C GLU A 152 -5.95 -41.24 30.73
N SER A 153 -5.57 -40.26 31.43
CA SER A 153 -5.71 -39.84 32.84
C SER A 153 -5.12 -38.45 33.01
#